data_0c79dc9516a6fa81d8216d1118a63164
#
_entry.id   0c79dc9516a6fa81d8216d1118a63164
#
_cell.length_a   1.000
_cell.length_b   1.000
_cell.length_c   1.000
_cell.angle_alpha   90.00
_cell.angle_beta   90.00
_cell.angle_gamma   90.00
#
_symmetry.space_group_name_H-M   'P 1'
#
loop_
_entity.id
_entity.type
_entity.pdbx_description
1 polymer ?
#
loop_
_entity_poly.entity_id
_entity_poly.type
_entity_poly.pdbx_seq_one_letter_code
_entity_poly.pdbx_strand_id
1 'polypeptide(L)'
;KTITTLAVLFAVFAGFTACDTDAEPLNLQPAYKYSEEYYANLRAYKDTFKERSLCFVWFSDYDQSYSMAYRFAGLPDSVDICSLWGGYPDPVKNPLAYKEMWEMRNKKGTRLVMPTIIRIMENDNFANFGLTREDMVNQTTTIDPDGIYPDWCVLYGNHLLKDVWEYGIDGLDLDYEPESSDERTYGIYGSRMTLFVQYLGQFIGPMSPNPEKLLIVDGHT
;
A
#
# COMPACT_ATOMS: atom_id res chain seq x y z
N LYS A 1 5.52 27.09 -66.51
CA LYS A 1 4.99 27.41 -65.13
C LYS A 1 4.12 26.30 -64.60
N THR A 2 3.32 25.59 -65.40
CA THR A 2 2.42 24.50 -64.92
C THR A 2 3.16 23.22 -64.42
N ILE A 3 4.26 22.85 -65.08
CA ILE A 3 5.04 21.65 -64.78
C ILE A 3 5.80 21.82 -63.41
N THR A 4 6.33 23.02 -63.17
CA THR A 4 7.05 23.34 -61.91
C THR A 4 6.11 23.36 -60.72
N THR A 5 4.86 23.81 -60.88
CA THR A 5 3.84 23.81 -59.81
C THR A 5 3.39 22.40 -59.46
N LEU A 6 3.26 21.52 -60.50
CA LEU A 6 2.89 20.12 -60.27
C LEU A 6 4.00 19.35 -59.54
N ALA A 7 5.28 19.59 -59.83
CA ALA A 7 6.43 18.96 -59.17
C ALA A 7 6.55 19.39 -57.72
N VAL A 8 6.27 20.67 -57.39
CA VAL A 8 6.28 21.18 -56.01
C VAL A 8 5.12 20.60 -55.20
N LEU A 9 3.91 20.48 -55.79
CA LEU A 9 2.77 19.83 -55.13
C LEU A 9 3.05 18.34 -54.83
N PHE A 10 3.68 17.62 -55.74
CA PHE A 10 4.03 16.20 -55.52
C PHE A 10 5.11 16.02 -54.46
N ALA A 11 6.09 16.92 -54.37
CA ALA A 11 7.11 16.89 -53.33
C ALA A 11 6.55 17.22 -51.91
N VAL A 12 5.55 18.11 -51.84
CA VAL A 12 4.87 18.42 -50.59
C VAL A 12 3.99 17.26 -50.13
N PHE A 13 3.29 16.58 -51.05
CA PHE A 13 2.49 15.39 -50.72
C PHE A 13 3.36 14.18 -50.31
N ALA A 14 4.52 13.98 -50.95
CA ALA A 14 5.45 12.92 -50.55
C ALA A 14 6.10 13.15 -49.20
N GLY A 15 6.21 14.40 -48.75
CA GLY A 15 6.72 14.75 -47.42
C GLY A 15 5.77 14.42 -46.26
N PHE A 16 4.47 14.32 -46.51
CA PHE A 16 3.47 13.97 -45.49
C PHE A 16 3.26 12.47 -45.31
N THR A 17 3.75 11.64 -46.25
CA THR A 17 3.66 10.17 -46.11
C THR A 17 4.89 9.54 -45.44
N ALA A 18 5.89 10.35 -45.06
CA ALA A 18 7.13 9.88 -44.42
C ALA A 18 7.09 9.88 -42.88
N CYS A 19 5.99 10.30 -42.27
CA CYS A 19 5.76 9.98 -40.88
C CYS A 19 5.17 8.58 -40.81
N ASP A 20 5.99 7.61 -40.57
CA ASP A 20 5.54 6.29 -40.13
C ASP A 20 4.76 6.49 -38.84
N THR A 21 3.44 6.47 -38.96
CA THR A 21 2.51 6.62 -37.83
C THR A 21 2.18 5.26 -37.19
N ASP A 22 2.87 4.21 -37.58
CA ASP A 22 2.81 2.95 -36.89
C ASP A 22 3.51 3.12 -35.53
N ALA A 23 2.73 3.64 -34.57
CA ALA A 23 3.11 3.55 -33.19
C ALA A 23 3.26 2.07 -32.87
N GLU A 24 4.49 1.62 -32.71
CA GLU A 24 4.72 0.25 -32.24
C GLU A 24 3.91 0.03 -30.96
N PRO A 25 3.13 -1.05 -30.88
CA PRO A 25 2.37 -1.34 -29.67
C PRO A 25 3.36 -1.42 -28.51
N LEU A 26 3.07 -0.70 -27.44
CA LEU A 26 3.88 -0.72 -26.23
C LEU A 26 3.90 -2.15 -25.69
N ASN A 27 4.93 -2.91 -26.00
CA ASN A 27 5.11 -4.25 -25.46
C ASN A 27 5.56 -4.13 -24.01
N LEU A 28 4.67 -4.46 -23.09
CA LEU A 28 5.03 -4.51 -21.68
C LEU A 28 6.14 -5.55 -21.48
N GLN A 29 7.22 -5.14 -20.82
CA GLN A 29 8.30 -6.05 -20.48
C GLN A 29 7.73 -7.22 -19.64
N PRO A 30 7.94 -8.48 -20.07
CA PRO A 30 7.49 -9.63 -19.29
C PRO A 30 8.28 -9.72 -17.99
N ALA A 31 7.58 -10.07 -16.91
CA ALA A 31 8.25 -10.39 -15.66
C ALA A 31 9.16 -11.62 -15.83
N TYR A 32 10.34 -11.58 -15.23
CA TYR A 32 11.21 -12.75 -15.22
C TYR A 32 10.59 -13.88 -14.39
N LYS A 33 10.65 -15.09 -14.90
CA LYS A 33 10.11 -16.28 -14.23
C LYS A 33 11.27 -17.22 -13.85
N TYR A 34 11.36 -17.50 -12.57
CA TYR A 34 12.26 -18.49 -12.02
C TYR A 34 11.59 -19.88 -11.98
N SER A 35 12.37 -20.91 -11.63
CA SER A 35 11.85 -22.26 -11.38
C SER A 35 10.99 -22.30 -10.11
N GLU A 36 10.10 -23.28 -10.02
CA GLU A 36 9.29 -23.50 -8.80
C GLU A 36 10.19 -23.86 -7.59
N GLU A 37 11.30 -24.53 -7.82
CA GLU A 37 12.32 -24.81 -6.80
C GLU A 37 12.92 -23.51 -6.24
N TYR A 38 13.26 -22.55 -7.11
CA TYR A 38 13.73 -21.24 -6.68
C TYR A 38 12.72 -20.55 -5.77
N TYR A 39 11.45 -20.51 -6.19
CA TYR A 39 10.41 -19.88 -5.38
C TYR A 39 10.15 -20.60 -4.07
N ALA A 40 10.24 -21.92 -4.05
CA ALA A 40 10.13 -22.70 -2.81
C ALA A 40 11.25 -22.36 -1.82
N ASN A 41 12.48 -22.29 -2.31
CA ASN A 41 13.65 -21.91 -1.49
C ASN A 41 13.56 -20.46 -1.00
N LEU A 42 13.07 -19.54 -1.85
CA LEU A 42 12.87 -18.15 -1.49
C LEU A 42 11.82 -18.01 -0.37
N ARG A 43 10.70 -18.72 -0.47
CA ARG A 43 9.68 -18.74 0.60
C ARG A 43 10.22 -19.31 1.89
N ALA A 44 10.94 -20.45 1.82
CA ALA A 44 11.58 -21.05 2.99
C ALA A 44 12.56 -20.08 3.67
N TYR A 45 13.35 -19.33 2.88
CA TYR A 45 14.21 -18.28 3.43
C TYR A 45 13.39 -17.18 4.10
N LYS A 46 12.30 -16.72 3.49
CA LYS A 46 11.45 -15.67 4.06
C LYS A 46 10.69 -16.13 5.30
N ASP A 47 10.44 -17.41 5.46
CA ASP A 47 9.83 -17.98 6.67
C ASP A 47 10.73 -17.85 7.91
N THR A 48 12.04 -17.61 7.74
CA THR A 48 12.96 -17.26 8.84
C THR A 48 12.79 -15.80 9.32
N PHE A 49 11.66 -15.21 9.08
CA PHE A 49 11.30 -13.82 9.29
C PHE A 49 11.72 -13.25 10.65
N LYS A 50 11.62 -14.05 11.74
CA LYS A 50 11.94 -13.62 13.11
C LYS A 50 13.44 -13.70 13.45
N GLU A 51 14.26 -14.28 12.58
CA GLU A 51 15.65 -14.64 12.87
C GLU A 51 16.67 -13.75 12.16
N ARG A 52 16.21 -12.77 11.36
CA ARG A 52 17.07 -11.95 10.52
C ARG A 52 16.53 -10.52 10.34
N SER A 53 17.37 -9.65 9.80
CA SER A 53 16.93 -8.34 9.33
C SER A 53 16.02 -8.49 8.12
N LEU A 54 15.02 -7.61 8.03
CA LEU A 54 14.00 -7.62 7.00
C LEU A 54 14.17 -6.45 6.03
N CYS A 55 13.83 -6.69 4.78
CA CYS A 55 13.70 -5.65 3.78
C CYS A 55 12.24 -5.21 3.69
N PHE A 56 11.98 -4.00 4.18
CA PHE A 56 10.67 -3.34 4.13
C PHE A 56 10.70 -2.25 3.06
N VAL A 57 9.65 -2.15 2.25
CA VAL A 57 9.52 -1.12 1.23
C VAL A 57 8.12 -0.52 1.22
N TRP A 58 8.04 0.79 1.01
CA TRP A 58 6.83 1.47 0.57
C TRP A 58 6.81 1.50 -0.94
N PHE A 59 5.69 1.07 -1.53
CA PHE A 59 5.56 1.00 -2.97
C PHE A 59 4.28 1.69 -3.43
N SER A 60 4.42 2.58 -4.43
CA SER A 60 3.35 3.37 -5.01
C SER A 60 3.44 3.39 -6.55
N ASP A 61 2.55 4.14 -7.19
CA ASP A 61 2.54 4.43 -8.65
C ASP A 61 2.43 3.19 -9.56
N TYR A 62 2.00 2.06 -9.03
CA TYR A 62 1.86 0.81 -9.78
C TYR A 62 0.66 0.76 -10.75
N ASP A 63 -0.04 1.85 -10.94
CA ASP A 63 -0.95 2.10 -12.06
C ASP A 63 -0.23 2.46 -13.36
N GLN A 64 1.06 2.86 -13.27
CA GLN A 64 1.91 3.23 -14.40
C GLN A 64 2.69 2.00 -14.93
N SER A 65 1.99 1.10 -15.60
CA SER A 65 2.52 -0.22 -15.98
C SER A 65 3.60 -0.24 -17.09
N TYR A 66 3.96 0.90 -17.64
CA TYR A 66 4.89 0.99 -18.79
C TYR A 66 6.36 0.72 -18.43
N SER A 67 6.71 0.72 -17.16
CA SER A 67 8.07 0.43 -16.69
C SER A 67 8.05 -0.55 -15.54
N MET A 68 9.06 -1.43 -15.48
CA MET A 68 9.24 -2.36 -14.35
C MET A 68 9.44 -1.64 -13.01
N ALA A 69 9.91 -0.38 -13.01
CA ALA A 69 10.03 0.42 -11.81
C ALA A 69 8.69 0.71 -11.11
N TYR A 70 7.60 0.67 -11.86
CA TYR A 70 6.24 0.91 -11.38
C TYR A 70 5.39 -0.37 -11.27
N ARG A 71 6.04 -1.53 -11.27
CA ARG A 71 5.35 -2.83 -11.25
C ARG A 71 5.80 -3.68 -10.08
N PHE A 72 4.88 -4.42 -9.44
CA PHE A 72 5.21 -5.38 -8.39
C PHE A 72 6.18 -6.45 -8.89
N ALA A 73 6.07 -6.83 -10.16
CA ALA A 73 7.01 -7.77 -10.80
C ALA A 73 8.45 -7.26 -10.84
N GLY A 74 8.66 -5.95 -10.79
CA GLY A 74 9.97 -5.29 -10.79
C GLY A 74 10.62 -5.18 -9.41
N LEU A 75 9.86 -5.43 -8.33
CA LEU A 75 10.43 -5.41 -6.99
C LEU A 75 11.41 -6.58 -6.78
N PRO A 76 12.56 -6.32 -6.13
CA PRO A 76 13.55 -7.35 -5.82
C PRO A 76 12.96 -8.50 -5.01
N ASP A 77 13.44 -9.71 -5.24
CA ASP A 77 13.03 -10.89 -4.50
C ASP A 77 13.41 -10.84 -3.01
N SER A 78 14.38 -9.98 -2.65
CA SER A 78 14.79 -9.72 -1.27
C SER A 78 13.76 -8.92 -0.45
N VAL A 79 12.73 -8.34 -1.07
CA VAL A 79 11.68 -7.62 -0.35
C VAL A 79 10.84 -8.58 0.47
N ASP A 80 10.86 -8.40 1.78
CA ASP A 80 10.12 -9.23 2.75
C ASP A 80 8.71 -8.68 2.99
N ILE A 81 8.60 -7.37 3.11
CA ILE A 81 7.35 -6.67 3.37
C ILE A 81 7.19 -5.54 2.36
N CYS A 82 6.02 -5.47 1.74
CA CYS A 82 5.65 -4.40 0.84
C CYS A 82 4.42 -3.68 1.39
N SER A 83 4.59 -2.42 1.76
CA SER A 83 3.52 -1.51 2.13
C SER A 83 2.88 -0.94 0.87
N LEU A 84 1.57 -1.11 0.73
CA LEU A 84 0.77 -0.75 -0.44
C LEU A 84 0.45 0.75 -0.44
N TRP A 85 1.47 1.59 -0.56
CA TRP A 85 1.32 3.05 -0.44
C TRP A 85 0.42 3.68 -1.50
N GLY A 86 0.25 3.06 -2.64
CA GLY A 86 -0.72 3.42 -3.69
C GLY A 86 -2.14 2.89 -3.43
N GLY A 87 -2.40 2.25 -2.29
CA GLY A 87 -3.67 1.59 -1.96
C GLY A 87 -3.77 0.17 -2.53
N TYR A 88 -4.83 -0.53 -2.19
CA TYR A 88 -5.06 -1.89 -2.72
C TYR A 88 -5.46 -1.82 -4.22
N PRO A 89 -4.73 -2.49 -5.12
CA PRO A 89 -5.04 -2.44 -6.54
C PRO A 89 -6.42 -2.99 -6.85
N ASP A 90 -7.26 -2.20 -7.52
CA ASP A 90 -8.58 -2.64 -7.95
C ASP A 90 -8.44 -3.69 -9.08
N PRO A 91 -9.03 -4.89 -8.94
CA PRO A 91 -8.88 -5.95 -9.92
C PRO A 91 -9.48 -5.63 -11.31
N VAL A 92 -10.39 -4.66 -11.37
CA VAL A 92 -11.06 -4.26 -12.63
C VAL A 92 -10.33 -3.07 -13.27
N LYS A 93 -9.98 -2.06 -12.47
CA LYS A 93 -9.34 -0.83 -12.98
C LYS A 93 -7.85 -1.03 -13.22
N ASN A 94 -7.19 -1.85 -12.39
CA ASN A 94 -5.76 -2.09 -12.44
C ASN A 94 -5.42 -3.60 -12.36
N PRO A 95 -5.91 -4.42 -13.31
CA PRO A 95 -5.81 -5.88 -13.25
C PRO A 95 -4.37 -6.38 -13.28
N LEU A 96 -3.44 -5.66 -13.92
CA LEU A 96 -2.03 -6.04 -13.97
C LEU A 96 -1.37 -5.91 -12.60
N ALA A 97 -1.53 -4.76 -11.94
CA ALA A 97 -0.99 -4.53 -10.60
C ALA A 97 -1.60 -5.52 -9.59
N TYR A 98 -2.91 -5.73 -9.63
CA TYR A 98 -3.59 -6.71 -8.79
C TYR A 98 -3.00 -8.11 -8.96
N LYS A 99 -2.84 -8.57 -10.20
CA LYS A 99 -2.26 -9.88 -10.50
C LYS A 99 -0.82 -10.01 -9.98
N GLU A 100 0.03 -9.02 -10.29
CA GLU A 100 1.44 -9.03 -9.93
C GLU A 100 1.65 -8.93 -8.41
N MET A 101 0.83 -8.14 -7.71
CA MET A 101 0.82 -8.07 -6.25
C MET A 101 0.59 -9.45 -5.64
N TRP A 102 -0.43 -10.17 -6.11
CA TRP A 102 -0.72 -11.51 -5.62
C TRP A 102 0.32 -12.56 -6.05
N GLU A 103 0.91 -12.41 -7.24
CA GLU A 103 2.04 -13.26 -7.66
C GLU A 103 3.26 -13.04 -6.77
N MET A 104 3.57 -11.79 -6.44
CA MET A 104 4.65 -11.45 -5.51
C MET A 104 4.41 -12.09 -4.14
N ARG A 105 3.21 -11.94 -3.58
CA ARG A 105 2.86 -12.55 -2.30
C ARG A 105 2.94 -14.08 -2.34
N ASN A 106 2.26 -14.69 -3.29
CA ASN A 106 2.06 -16.14 -3.29
C ASN A 106 3.26 -16.92 -3.78
N LYS A 107 4.04 -16.37 -4.74
CA LYS A 107 5.23 -17.04 -5.28
C LYS A 107 6.50 -16.67 -4.53
N LYS A 108 6.68 -15.36 -4.28
CA LYS A 108 7.91 -14.85 -3.66
C LYS A 108 7.86 -14.82 -2.13
N GLY A 109 6.68 -14.98 -1.53
CA GLY A 109 6.50 -14.95 -0.07
C GLY A 109 6.63 -13.55 0.54
N THR A 110 6.51 -12.49 -0.27
CA THR A 110 6.49 -11.11 0.23
C THR A 110 5.17 -10.82 0.93
N ARG A 111 5.23 -10.30 2.14
CA ARG A 111 4.04 -9.93 2.92
C ARG A 111 3.53 -8.57 2.48
N LEU A 112 2.21 -8.42 2.43
CA LEU A 112 1.53 -7.20 2.02
C LEU A 112 0.89 -6.54 3.23
N VAL A 113 1.15 -5.25 3.43
CA VAL A 113 0.53 -4.47 4.51
C VAL A 113 -0.13 -3.22 3.95
N MET A 114 -1.23 -2.78 4.60
CA MET A 114 -1.92 -1.55 4.24
C MET A 114 -1.36 -0.41 5.06
N PRO A 115 -0.83 0.65 4.44
CA PRO A 115 -0.37 1.83 5.14
C PRO A 115 -1.53 2.73 5.54
N THR A 116 -1.37 3.40 6.67
CA THR A 116 -2.27 4.46 7.10
C THR A 116 -1.49 5.50 7.87
N ILE A 117 -1.57 6.75 7.44
CA ILE A 117 -1.03 7.88 8.22
C ILE A 117 -1.94 8.07 9.43
N ILE A 118 -1.38 7.84 10.61
CA ILE A 118 -2.12 7.95 11.87
C ILE A 118 -1.94 9.34 12.46
N ARG A 119 -2.96 10.19 12.26
CA ARG A 119 -3.07 11.51 12.89
C ARG A 119 -4.32 11.53 13.76
N ILE A 120 -4.21 10.96 14.94
CA ILE A 120 -5.35 10.63 15.82
C ILE A 120 -6.21 11.85 16.22
N MET A 121 -5.75 13.08 16.00
CA MET A 121 -6.47 14.30 16.36
C MET A 121 -6.84 15.21 15.18
N GLU A 122 -6.25 15.04 14.04
CA GLU A 122 -6.37 15.98 12.92
C GLU A 122 -7.08 15.37 11.71
N ASN A 123 -7.33 14.08 11.76
CA ASN A 123 -7.85 13.39 10.60
C ASN A 123 -9.36 13.57 10.50
N ASP A 124 -9.83 14.32 9.49
CA ASP A 124 -11.24 14.45 9.12
C ASP A 124 -11.91 13.10 8.82
N ASN A 125 -11.14 12.02 8.72
CA ASN A 125 -11.67 10.67 8.54
C ASN A 125 -12.60 10.24 9.67
N PHE A 126 -12.50 10.82 10.86
CA PHE A 126 -13.42 10.52 11.97
C PHE A 126 -14.85 10.97 11.69
N ALA A 127 -15.04 12.02 10.90
CA ALA A 127 -16.36 12.44 10.45
C ALA A 127 -17.07 11.34 9.64
N ASN A 128 -16.32 10.52 8.92
CA ASN A 128 -16.84 9.36 8.17
C ASN A 128 -17.44 8.28 9.09
N PHE A 129 -17.07 8.29 10.38
CA PHE A 129 -17.60 7.37 11.39
C PHE A 129 -18.67 8.03 12.27
N GLY A 130 -19.10 9.25 11.95
CA GLY A 130 -20.04 10.01 12.77
C GLY A 130 -19.44 10.52 14.08
N LEU A 131 -18.12 10.55 14.19
CA LEU A 131 -17.41 11.06 15.36
C LEU A 131 -16.99 12.51 15.15
N THR A 132 -17.10 13.31 16.22
CA THR A 132 -16.62 14.68 16.29
C THR A 132 -15.22 14.72 16.95
N ARG A 133 -14.52 15.86 16.78
CA ARG A 133 -13.28 16.09 17.52
C ARG A 133 -13.52 16.06 19.04
N GLU A 134 -14.69 16.48 19.50
CA GLU A 134 -15.05 16.48 20.91
C GLU A 134 -15.22 15.04 21.44
N ASP A 135 -15.84 14.14 20.67
CA ASP A 135 -15.95 12.73 21.03
C ASP A 135 -14.57 12.10 21.23
N MET A 136 -13.62 12.48 20.37
CA MET A 136 -12.25 12.01 20.49
C MET A 136 -11.51 12.56 21.69
N VAL A 137 -11.75 13.83 22.06
CA VAL A 137 -11.12 14.44 23.23
C VAL A 137 -11.68 13.86 24.52
N ASN A 138 -12.97 13.64 24.58
CA ASN A 138 -13.67 13.19 25.80
C ASN A 138 -13.50 11.70 26.06
N GLN A 139 -12.97 10.93 25.10
CA GLN A 139 -12.73 9.48 25.24
C GLN A 139 -13.94 8.71 25.76
N THR A 140 -15.13 9.09 25.35
CA THR A 140 -16.35 8.38 25.72
C THR A 140 -16.41 7.04 25.02
N THR A 141 -16.83 5.98 25.73
CA THR A 141 -17.00 4.64 25.18
C THR A 141 -18.42 4.17 25.39
N THR A 142 -19.12 3.92 24.28
CA THR A 142 -20.45 3.32 24.26
C THR A 142 -20.48 2.00 23.49
N ILE A 143 -19.51 1.78 22.62
CA ILE A 143 -19.43 0.63 21.71
C ILE A 143 -18.62 -0.50 22.31
N ASP A 144 -17.59 -0.17 23.12
CA ASP A 144 -16.82 -1.17 23.85
C ASP A 144 -17.60 -1.65 25.08
N PRO A 145 -18.01 -2.94 25.14
CA PRO A 145 -18.80 -3.49 26.24
C PRO A 145 -18.11 -3.37 27.61
N ASP A 146 -16.78 -3.44 27.62
CA ASP A 146 -15.97 -3.38 28.82
C ASP A 146 -15.57 -1.95 29.20
N GLY A 147 -15.82 -0.97 28.33
CA GLY A 147 -15.51 0.43 28.55
C GLY A 147 -14.02 0.76 28.61
N ILE A 148 -13.15 -0.11 28.06
CA ILE A 148 -11.69 0.04 28.10
C ILE A 148 -11.21 0.98 27.00
N TYR A 149 -11.84 0.89 25.81
CA TYR A 149 -11.44 1.66 24.64
C TYR A 149 -12.47 2.71 24.27
N PRO A 150 -12.06 3.95 23.98
CA PRO A 150 -12.94 4.99 23.48
C PRO A 150 -13.59 4.61 22.14
N ASP A 151 -14.78 5.15 21.85
CA ASP A 151 -15.51 4.86 20.61
C ASP A 151 -14.68 5.12 19.36
N TRP A 152 -13.91 6.22 19.33
CA TRP A 152 -13.04 6.52 18.20
C TRP A 152 -12.01 5.41 17.94
N CYS A 153 -11.45 4.85 19.01
CA CYS A 153 -10.45 3.79 18.93
C CYS A 153 -11.05 2.52 18.33
N VAL A 154 -12.23 2.15 18.80
CA VAL A 154 -12.97 0.97 18.32
C VAL A 154 -13.39 1.14 16.85
N LEU A 155 -14.01 2.25 16.51
CA LEU A 155 -14.53 2.50 15.16
C LEU A 155 -13.41 2.60 14.13
N TYR A 156 -12.37 3.37 14.42
CA TYR A 156 -11.25 3.53 13.51
C TYR A 156 -10.44 2.24 13.40
N GLY A 157 -10.16 1.59 14.52
CA GLY A 157 -9.45 0.32 14.52
C GLY A 157 -10.19 -0.74 13.71
N ASN A 158 -11.50 -0.87 13.88
CA ASN A 158 -12.32 -1.80 13.09
C ASN A 158 -12.32 -1.46 11.61
N HIS A 159 -12.30 -0.18 11.25
CA HIS A 159 -12.20 0.25 9.86
C HIS A 159 -10.89 -0.24 9.22
N LEU A 160 -9.75 -0.04 9.88
CA LEU A 160 -8.46 -0.50 9.36
C LEU A 160 -8.37 -2.03 9.31
N LEU A 161 -8.86 -2.70 10.34
CA LEU A 161 -8.88 -4.18 10.38
C LEU A 161 -9.74 -4.77 9.28
N LYS A 162 -10.82 -4.08 8.88
CA LYS A 162 -11.68 -4.51 7.78
C LYS A 162 -10.87 -4.72 6.50
N ASP A 163 -9.97 -3.81 6.15
CA ASP A 163 -9.13 -3.92 4.97
C ASP A 163 -8.22 -5.16 5.02
N VAL A 164 -7.68 -5.49 6.19
CA VAL A 164 -6.87 -6.69 6.38
C VAL A 164 -7.67 -7.96 6.08
N TRP A 165 -8.91 -8.02 6.55
CA TRP A 165 -9.75 -9.20 6.39
C TRP A 165 -10.40 -9.30 5.00
N GLU A 166 -10.95 -8.21 4.50
CA GLU A 166 -11.64 -8.19 3.20
C GLU A 166 -10.67 -8.39 2.02
N TYR A 167 -9.50 -7.76 2.08
CA TYR A 167 -8.49 -7.93 1.04
C TYR A 167 -7.63 -9.18 1.25
N GLY A 168 -7.65 -9.78 2.43
CA GLY A 168 -6.84 -10.96 2.74
C GLY A 168 -5.33 -10.68 2.78
N ILE A 169 -4.93 -9.42 3.04
CA ILE A 169 -3.53 -9.01 3.16
C ILE A 169 -2.93 -9.38 4.53
N ASP A 170 -1.63 -9.13 4.68
CA ASP A 170 -0.87 -9.68 5.80
C ASP A 170 -0.81 -8.75 7.02
N GLY A 171 -1.38 -7.56 6.98
CA GLY A 171 -1.45 -6.67 8.15
C GLY A 171 -1.56 -5.19 7.83
N LEU A 172 -1.22 -4.39 8.83
CA LEU A 172 -1.25 -2.92 8.81
C LEU A 172 0.15 -2.34 9.01
N ASP A 173 0.35 -1.18 8.40
CA ASP A 173 1.52 -0.33 8.52
C ASP A 173 1.04 1.06 8.98
N LEU A 174 1.23 1.34 10.27
CA LEU A 174 0.77 2.56 10.91
C LEU A 174 1.89 3.60 10.87
N ASP A 175 1.81 4.51 9.90
CA ASP A 175 2.71 5.66 9.77
C ASP A 175 2.29 6.73 10.78
N TYR A 176 3.01 6.75 11.92
CA TYR A 176 2.74 7.66 13.03
C TYR A 176 3.67 8.87 12.97
N GLU A 177 3.15 9.96 12.42
CA GLU A 177 3.87 11.23 12.27
C GLU A 177 3.19 12.35 13.07
N PRO A 178 3.34 12.39 14.43
CA PRO A 178 2.82 13.51 15.21
C PRO A 178 3.60 14.78 14.86
N GLU A 179 2.88 15.89 14.66
CA GLU A 179 3.56 17.17 14.43
C GLU A 179 4.45 17.57 15.60
N SER A 180 5.74 17.74 15.33
CA SER A 180 6.81 17.88 16.32
C SER A 180 6.77 19.15 17.16
N SER A 181 5.89 20.12 16.84
CA SER A 181 5.91 21.45 17.45
C SER A 181 4.94 21.66 18.61
N ASP A 182 4.08 20.70 18.90
CA ASP A 182 3.07 20.83 19.96
C ASP A 182 3.31 19.83 21.08
N GLU A 183 3.78 20.31 22.25
CA GLU A 183 3.94 19.45 23.46
C GLU A 183 2.63 18.73 23.84
N ARG A 184 1.45 19.29 23.49
CA ARG A 184 0.16 18.61 23.63
C ARG A 184 0.06 17.40 22.71
N THR A 185 0.74 17.43 21.57
CA THR A 185 0.80 16.30 20.65
C THR A 185 1.47 15.11 21.30
N TYR A 186 2.67 15.28 21.85
CA TYR A 186 3.42 14.19 22.46
C TYR A 186 2.77 13.60 23.72
N GLY A 187 2.25 14.46 24.61
CA GLY A 187 1.64 14.02 25.85
C GLY A 187 0.31 13.27 25.66
N ILE A 188 -0.59 13.85 24.86
CA ILE A 188 -1.95 13.32 24.66
C ILE A 188 -1.95 12.28 23.52
N TYR A 189 -1.21 12.52 22.45
CA TYR A 189 -1.23 11.60 21.29
C TYR A 189 -0.43 10.33 21.53
N GLY A 190 0.68 10.40 22.25
CA GLY A 190 1.44 9.19 22.62
C GLY A 190 0.61 8.20 23.42
N SER A 191 -0.14 8.67 24.42
CA SER A 191 -1.05 7.81 25.18
C SER A 191 -2.19 7.25 24.33
N ARG A 192 -2.71 8.03 23.38
CA ARG A 192 -3.75 7.58 22.44
C ARG A 192 -3.22 6.59 21.42
N MET A 193 -2.03 6.83 20.87
CA MET A 193 -1.40 5.87 19.97
C MET A 193 -1.13 4.54 20.69
N THR A 194 -0.66 4.60 21.92
CA THR A 194 -0.49 3.40 22.75
C THR A 194 -1.80 2.64 22.90
N LEU A 195 -2.89 3.34 23.24
CA LEU A 195 -4.22 2.74 23.38
C LEU A 195 -4.73 2.15 22.06
N PHE A 196 -4.51 2.86 20.94
CA PHE A 196 -4.90 2.41 19.62
C PHE A 196 -4.15 1.15 19.18
N VAL A 197 -2.83 1.11 19.40
CA VAL A 197 -2.02 -0.09 19.14
C VAL A 197 -2.44 -1.25 20.03
N GLN A 198 -2.77 -1.00 21.30
CA GLN A 198 -3.30 -2.02 22.20
C GLN A 198 -4.64 -2.59 21.71
N TYR A 199 -5.51 -1.73 21.18
CA TYR A 199 -6.78 -2.18 20.60
C TYR A 199 -6.55 -3.08 19.38
N LEU A 200 -5.77 -2.62 18.40
CA LEU A 200 -5.43 -3.41 17.21
C LEU A 200 -4.69 -4.70 17.56
N GLY A 201 -3.86 -4.66 18.58
CA GLY A 201 -3.09 -5.79 19.09
C GLY A 201 -3.92 -6.94 19.65
N GLN A 202 -5.22 -6.74 19.89
CA GLN A 202 -6.15 -7.82 20.25
C GLN A 202 -6.52 -8.68 19.04
N PHE A 203 -6.38 -8.16 17.82
CA PHE A 203 -6.82 -8.81 16.59
C PHE A 203 -5.67 -9.28 15.71
N ILE A 204 -4.61 -8.46 15.59
CA ILE A 204 -3.42 -8.74 14.76
C ILE A 204 -2.14 -8.42 15.54
N GLY A 205 -1.02 -8.95 15.06
CA GLY A 205 0.29 -8.74 15.70
C GLY A 205 0.69 -9.88 16.63
N PRO A 206 1.93 -9.84 17.18
CA PRO A 206 2.59 -11.01 17.77
C PRO A 206 1.93 -11.56 19.04
N MET A 207 1.12 -10.75 19.72
CA MET A 207 0.43 -11.15 20.97
C MET A 207 -1.05 -11.45 20.76
N SER A 208 -1.55 -11.35 19.52
CA SER A 208 -2.94 -11.57 19.16
C SER A 208 -3.24 -13.04 18.85
N PRO A 209 -4.53 -13.40 18.66
CA PRO A 209 -4.91 -14.70 18.10
C PRO A 209 -4.44 -14.94 16.65
N ASN A 210 -4.01 -13.89 15.95
CA ASN A 210 -3.52 -13.94 14.56
C ASN A 210 -2.07 -13.42 14.48
N PRO A 211 -1.09 -14.13 15.07
CA PRO A 211 0.29 -13.65 15.16
C PRO A 211 1.04 -13.61 13.82
N GLU A 212 0.47 -14.22 12.78
CA GLU A 212 0.98 -14.13 11.41
C GLU A 212 0.59 -12.82 10.70
N LYS A 213 -0.42 -12.11 11.21
CA LYS A 213 -0.80 -10.80 10.73
C LYS A 213 0.09 -9.73 11.37
N LEU A 214 0.68 -8.90 10.53
CA LEU A 214 1.62 -7.87 10.97
C LEU A 214 0.88 -6.63 11.51
N LEU A 215 1.36 -6.13 12.62
CA LEU A 215 1.04 -4.79 13.12
C LEU A 215 2.35 -4.02 13.20
N ILE A 216 2.56 -3.14 12.25
CA ILE A 216 3.77 -2.32 12.12
C ILE A 216 3.42 -0.91 12.57
N VAL A 217 4.32 -0.29 13.31
CA VAL A 217 4.26 1.13 13.66
C VAL A 217 5.60 1.72 13.24
N ASP A 218 5.55 2.69 12.35
CA ASP A 218 6.71 3.46 11.94
C ASP A 218 6.44 4.95 12.09
N GLY A 219 7.48 5.77 11.98
CA GLY A 219 7.39 7.21 12.13
C GLY A 219 8.28 7.77 13.24
N HIS A 220 7.91 8.92 13.77
CA HIS A 220 8.65 9.56 14.86
C HIS A 220 8.47 8.82 16.19
N THR A 221 9.59 8.38 16.76
CA THR A 221 9.70 7.83 18.11
C THR A 221 10.27 8.85 19.08
#